data_80dbf6af810e2b97a62ead9e961cf73c
#
_entry.id   80dbf6af810e2b97a62ead9e961cf73c
#
_cell.length_a   1.000
_cell.length_b   1.000
_cell.length_c   1.000
_cell.angle_alpha   90.00
_cell.angle_beta   90.00
_cell.angle_gamma   90.00
#
_symmetry.space_group_name_H-M   'P 1'
#
loop_
_entity.id
_entity.type
_entity.pdbx_description
1 polymer ?
#
loop_
_entity_poly.entity_id
_entity_poly.type
_entity_poly.pdbx_seq_one_letter_code
_entity_poly.pdbx_strand_id
1 'polypeptide(L)'
;RQRQMCIRDSDQIARVDAVFDKFKKLKPGDMVDDVDLWREMQDRYGDYFDGCMGAEAIKKRLQSLDLETISKELREEIKDASEQRKTKALKRLKVVNAFLTTGNKPEAMVLDVIPVIPPDLRPMVQLDGGRFATSDLNDLYRRVINRNNRLKRLIELGAPEIMLNNEKRMLQEAVDSLFDNGRRGRPVTGASNRPLKSLSDMLKGKQGRFRQNLLGKRVDYSGRSVIVVGPSLRMHQCGLPK
;
A
#
# COMPACT_ATOMS: atom_id res chain seq x y z
N ARG A 1 -41.81 -17.12 30.47
CA ARG A 1 -40.36 -17.40 30.50
C ARG A 1 -39.92 -18.49 29.51
N GLN A 2 -40.61 -19.64 29.44
CA GLN A 2 -40.29 -20.72 28.50
C GLN A 2 -40.39 -20.31 27.02
N ARG A 3 -41.41 -19.55 26.61
CA ARG A 3 -41.52 -19.05 25.22
C ARG A 3 -40.37 -18.13 24.83
N GLN A 4 -39.85 -17.31 25.73
CA GLN A 4 -38.70 -16.45 25.45
C GLN A 4 -37.39 -17.22 25.32
N MET A 5 -37.22 -18.34 26.06
CA MET A 5 -36.06 -19.22 25.87
C MET A 5 -36.10 -19.92 24.51
N CYS A 6 -37.26 -20.50 24.13
CA CYS A 6 -37.40 -21.17 22.81
C CYS A 6 -37.15 -20.23 21.63
N ILE A 7 -37.56 -18.96 21.71
CA ILE A 7 -37.30 -17.97 20.65
C ILE A 7 -35.79 -17.64 20.58
N ARG A 8 -35.13 -17.46 21.72
CA ARG A 8 -33.67 -17.20 21.75
C ARG A 8 -32.89 -18.42 21.22
N ASP A 9 -33.26 -19.62 21.58
CA ASP A 9 -32.60 -20.83 21.09
C ASP A 9 -32.83 -21.03 19.59
N SER A 10 -34.04 -20.74 19.08
CA SER A 10 -34.34 -20.79 17.65
C SER A 10 -33.50 -19.77 16.83
N ASP A 11 -33.40 -18.55 17.34
CA ASP A 11 -32.59 -17.51 16.66
C ASP A 11 -31.09 -17.84 16.71
N GLN A 12 -30.61 -18.41 17.79
CA GLN A 12 -29.23 -18.89 17.90
C GLN A 12 -28.94 -20.04 16.95
N ILE A 13 -29.84 -21.03 16.86
CA ILE A 13 -29.72 -22.15 15.92
C ILE A 13 -29.72 -21.67 14.50
N ALA A 14 -30.66 -20.78 14.11
CA ALA A 14 -30.72 -20.19 12.77
C ALA A 14 -29.43 -19.42 12.40
N ARG A 15 -28.84 -18.73 13.38
CA ARG A 15 -27.57 -18.03 13.20
C ARG A 15 -26.40 -19.00 13.02
N VAL A 16 -26.36 -20.09 13.77
CA VAL A 16 -25.34 -21.16 13.63
C VAL A 16 -25.42 -21.79 12.24
N ASP A 17 -26.62 -22.14 11.80
CA ASP A 17 -26.86 -22.76 10.49
C ASP A 17 -26.46 -21.82 9.36
N ALA A 18 -26.77 -20.52 9.47
CA ALA A 18 -26.37 -19.52 8.49
C ALA A 18 -24.85 -19.36 8.38
N VAL A 19 -24.12 -19.43 9.50
CA VAL A 19 -22.65 -19.39 9.51
C VAL A 19 -22.07 -20.67 8.91
N PHE A 20 -22.63 -21.83 9.24
CA PHE A 20 -22.23 -23.13 8.69
C PHE A 20 -22.45 -23.20 7.17
N ASP A 21 -23.58 -22.74 6.69
CA ASP A 21 -23.87 -22.69 5.25
C ASP A 21 -22.91 -21.77 4.47
N LYS A 22 -22.51 -20.66 5.08
CA LYS A 22 -21.49 -19.77 4.50
C LYS A 22 -20.12 -20.46 4.51
N PHE A 23 -19.74 -21.10 5.62
CA PHE A 23 -18.47 -21.82 5.75
C PHE A 23 -18.36 -22.94 4.70
N LYS A 24 -19.42 -23.74 4.51
CA LYS A 24 -19.46 -24.84 3.54
C LYS A 24 -19.27 -24.37 2.09
N LYS A 25 -19.65 -23.15 1.76
CA LYS A 25 -19.50 -22.57 0.44
C LYS A 25 -18.11 -22.03 0.15
N LEU A 26 -17.29 -21.81 1.18
CA LEU A 26 -15.93 -21.29 1.03
C LEU A 26 -15.01 -22.34 0.41
N LYS A 27 -14.18 -21.88 -0.50
CA LYS A 27 -13.11 -22.66 -1.11
C LYS A 27 -11.75 -22.21 -0.57
N PRO A 28 -10.74 -23.10 -0.57
CA PRO A 28 -9.39 -22.70 -0.20
C PRO A 28 -8.93 -21.49 -1.02
N GLY A 29 -8.66 -20.39 -0.31
CA GLY A 29 -8.22 -19.14 -0.90
C GLY A 29 -9.28 -18.09 -1.18
N ASP A 30 -10.51 -18.30 -0.75
CA ASP A 30 -11.51 -17.24 -0.75
C ASP A 30 -11.22 -16.20 0.33
N MET A 31 -11.60 -14.95 0.06
CA MET A 31 -11.49 -13.84 1.00
C MET A 31 -12.82 -13.66 1.74
N VAL A 32 -12.75 -13.52 3.05
CA VAL A 32 -13.88 -13.17 3.91
C VAL A 32 -13.73 -11.71 4.34
N ASP A 33 -14.59 -10.84 3.84
CA ASP A 33 -14.55 -9.39 4.11
C ASP A 33 -15.21 -9.04 5.46
N ASP A 34 -16.09 -9.89 5.97
CA ASP A 34 -16.83 -9.69 7.20
C ASP A 34 -16.04 -10.20 8.41
N VAL A 35 -15.59 -9.26 9.26
CA VAL A 35 -14.76 -9.56 10.43
C VAL A 35 -15.54 -10.36 11.50
N ASP A 36 -16.83 -10.10 11.66
CA ASP A 36 -17.65 -10.79 12.66
C ASP A 36 -17.93 -12.23 12.22
N LEU A 37 -18.22 -12.42 10.93
CA LEU A 37 -18.33 -13.76 10.33
C LEU A 37 -17.00 -14.53 10.44
N TRP A 38 -15.88 -13.88 10.20
CA TRP A 38 -14.54 -14.46 10.38
C TRP A 38 -14.32 -14.96 11.80
N ARG A 39 -14.65 -14.14 12.82
CA ARG A 39 -14.51 -14.52 14.23
C ARG A 39 -15.39 -15.73 14.58
N GLU A 40 -16.67 -15.70 14.18
CA GLU A 40 -17.57 -16.83 14.43
C GLU A 40 -17.10 -18.13 13.75
N MET A 41 -16.52 -18.02 12.55
CA MET A 41 -15.93 -19.17 11.87
C MET A 41 -14.68 -19.67 12.58
N GLN A 42 -13.80 -18.77 13.01
CA GLN A 42 -12.58 -19.11 13.73
C GLN A 42 -12.88 -19.77 15.08
N ASP A 43 -13.84 -19.23 15.84
CA ASP A 43 -14.21 -19.76 17.14
C ASP A 43 -14.86 -21.15 17.06
N ARG A 44 -15.61 -21.43 15.99
CA ARG A 44 -16.37 -22.69 15.85
C ARG A 44 -15.66 -23.75 15.01
N TYR A 45 -14.92 -23.32 13.99
CA TYR A 45 -14.35 -24.20 12.97
C TYR A 45 -12.84 -24.01 12.79
N GLY A 46 -12.17 -23.30 13.69
CA GLY A 46 -10.74 -22.99 13.60
C GLY A 46 -9.83 -24.20 13.42
N ASP A 47 -10.25 -25.35 13.95
CA ASP A 47 -9.49 -26.61 13.82
C ASP A 47 -9.58 -27.25 12.42
N TYR A 48 -10.52 -26.79 11.58
CA TYR A 48 -10.78 -27.38 10.25
C TYR A 48 -10.22 -26.56 9.11
N PHE A 49 -9.71 -25.36 9.36
CA PHE A 49 -9.12 -24.51 8.33
C PHE A 49 -8.00 -23.62 8.87
N ASP A 50 -7.01 -23.33 8.02
CA ASP A 50 -5.96 -22.37 8.33
C ASP A 50 -6.32 -21.01 7.73
N GLY A 51 -6.67 -20.08 8.58
CA GLY A 51 -7.04 -18.73 8.21
C GLY A 51 -6.04 -17.70 8.71
N CYS A 52 -5.57 -16.86 7.82
CA CYS A 52 -4.63 -15.79 8.13
C CYS A 52 -5.19 -14.43 7.72
N MET A 53 -4.78 -13.37 8.41
CA MET A 53 -5.17 -11.98 8.10
C MET A 53 -4.01 -11.17 7.53
N GLY A 54 -4.37 -10.18 6.67
CA GLY A 54 -3.44 -9.15 6.20
C GLY A 54 -2.34 -9.63 5.27
N ALA A 55 -1.18 -9.01 5.35
CA ALA A 55 -0.05 -9.27 4.45
C ALA A 55 0.51 -10.70 4.57
N GLU A 56 0.42 -11.30 5.75
CA GLU A 56 0.85 -12.67 5.99
C GLU A 56 0.02 -13.68 5.18
N ALA A 57 -1.30 -13.51 5.16
CA ALA A 57 -2.21 -14.33 4.35
C ALA A 57 -1.89 -14.22 2.86
N ILE A 58 -1.65 -13.00 2.36
CA ILE A 58 -1.28 -12.74 0.97
C ILE A 58 0.06 -13.43 0.65
N LYS A 59 1.04 -13.32 1.54
CA LYS A 59 2.36 -13.93 1.35
C LYS A 59 2.26 -15.46 1.28
N LYS A 60 1.57 -16.10 2.23
CA LYS A 60 1.32 -17.56 2.21
C LYS A 60 0.63 -17.99 0.91
N ARG A 61 -0.36 -17.22 0.45
CA ARG A 61 -1.05 -17.48 -0.81
C ARG A 61 -0.13 -17.37 -2.02
N LEU A 62 0.73 -16.36 -2.06
CA LEU A 62 1.71 -16.19 -3.14
C LEU A 62 2.75 -17.31 -3.16
N GLN A 63 3.15 -17.83 -1.99
CA GLN A 63 4.06 -18.97 -1.87
C GLN A 63 3.45 -20.28 -2.37
N SER A 64 2.14 -20.46 -2.21
CA SER A 64 1.44 -21.67 -2.65
C SER A 64 1.09 -21.69 -4.13
N LEU A 65 1.37 -20.59 -4.89
CA LEU A 65 1.04 -20.52 -6.32
C LEU A 65 2.04 -21.29 -7.17
N ASP A 66 1.53 -22.21 -7.99
CA ASP A 66 2.29 -22.81 -9.09
C ASP A 66 2.08 -22.00 -10.36
N LEU A 67 3.11 -21.23 -10.74
CA LEU A 67 3.07 -20.34 -11.90
C LEU A 67 2.99 -21.10 -13.23
N GLU A 68 3.56 -22.29 -13.32
CA GLU A 68 3.55 -23.07 -14.56
C GLU A 68 2.15 -23.59 -14.87
N THR A 69 1.48 -24.15 -13.86
CA THR A 69 0.10 -24.64 -13.97
C THR A 69 -0.85 -23.48 -14.31
N ILE A 70 -0.74 -22.35 -13.59
CA ILE A 70 -1.54 -21.15 -13.87
C ILE A 70 -1.32 -20.63 -15.30
N SER A 71 -0.09 -20.66 -15.80
CA SER A 71 0.21 -20.23 -17.17
C SER A 71 -0.45 -21.13 -18.22
N LYS A 72 -0.51 -22.44 -17.98
CA LYS A 72 -1.19 -23.40 -18.87
C LYS A 72 -2.71 -23.18 -18.86
N GLU A 73 -3.30 -23.11 -17.67
CA GLU A 73 -4.74 -22.85 -17.50
C GLU A 73 -5.17 -21.54 -18.18
N LEU A 74 -4.42 -20.45 -17.98
CA LEU A 74 -4.74 -19.16 -18.61
C LEU A 74 -4.64 -19.21 -20.14
N ARG A 75 -3.70 -19.99 -20.69
CA ARG A 75 -3.59 -20.17 -22.15
C ARG A 75 -4.76 -20.96 -22.73
N GLU A 76 -5.29 -21.92 -21.99
CA GLU A 76 -6.51 -22.65 -22.36
C GLU A 76 -7.73 -21.76 -22.25
N GLU A 77 -7.88 -21.03 -21.14
CA GLU A 77 -8.97 -20.07 -20.94
C GLU A 77 -9.05 -19.03 -22.06
N ILE A 78 -7.91 -18.54 -22.55
CA ILE A 78 -7.84 -17.56 -23.64
C ILE A 78 -8.43 -18.11 -24.96
N LYS A 79 -8.38 -19.43 -25.19
CA LYS A 79 -8.92 -20.03 -26.42
C LYS A 79 -10.45 -20.01 -26.44
N ASP A 80 -11.09 -20.27 -25.28
CA ASP A 80 -12.53 -20.51 -25.18
C ASP A 80 -13.31 -19.32 -24.58
N ALA A 81 -12.63 -18.29 -24.08
CA ALA A 81 -13.25 -17.19 -23.35
C ALA A 81 -13.85 -16.11 -24.26
N SER A 82 -14.91 -15.46 -23.77
CA SER A 82 -15.46 -14.23 -24.35
C SER A 82 -14.40 -13.10 -24.36
N GLU A 83 -14.56 -12.12 -25.25
CA GLU A 83 -13.54 -11.08 -25.48
C GLU A 83 -13.13 -10.30 -24.21
N GLN A 84 -14.08 -10.01 -23.32
CA GLN A 84 -13.80 -9.35 -22.05
C GLN A 84 -12.98 -10.25 -21.09
N ARG A 85 -13.32 -11.53 -21.02
CA ARG A 85 -12.56 -12.51 -20.20
C ARG A 85 -11.17 -12.73 -20.78
N LYS A 86 -11.07 -12.84 -22.10
CA LYS A 86 -9.81 -12.97 -22.84
C LYS A 86 -8.85 -11.82 -22.54
N THR A 87 -9.33 -10.58 -22.55
CA THR A 87 -8.52 -9.40 -22.20
C THR A 87 -8.00 -9.44 -20.77
N LYS A 88 -8.82 -9.88 -19.80
CA LYS A 88 -8.39 -10.06 -18.40
C LYS A 88 -7.36 -11.18 -18.25
N ALA A 89 -7.61 -12.32 -18.88
CA ALA A 89 -6.71 -13.47 -18.87
C ALA A 89 -5.35 -13.12 -19.50
N LEU A 90 -5.32 -12.38 -20.63
CA LEU A 90 -4.09 -11.90 -21.26
C LEU A 90 -3.26 -10.98 -20.33
N LYS A 91 -3.92 -10.05 -19.64
CA LYS A 91 -3.23 -9.18 -18.66
C LYS A 91 -2.61 -10.00 -17.52
N ARG A 92 -3.35 -10.98 -17.00
CA ARG A 92 -2.85 -11.88 -15.96
C ARG A 92 -1.72 -12.77 -16.46
N LEU A 93 -1.86 -13.35 -17.64
CA LEU A 93 -0.82 -14.19 -18.28
C LEU A 93 0.48 -13.41 -18.50
N LYS A 94 0.39 -12.13 -18.88
CA LYS A 94 1.57 -11.26 -19.03
C LYS A 94 2.37 -11.15 -17.74
N VAL A 95 1.70 -10.99 -16.60
CA VAL A 95 2.34 -10.91 -15.27
C VAL A 95 2.95 -12.27 -14.89
N VAL A 96 2.20 -13.36 -15.05
CA VAL A 96 2.69 -14.72 -14.75
C VAL A 96 3.93 -15.07 -15.58
N ASN A 97 3.89 -14.80 -16.89
CA ASN A 97 5.04 -15.02 -17.75
C ASN A 97 6.25 -14.16 -17.38
N ALA A 98 6.04 -12.92 -16.92
CA ALA A 98 7.14 -12.07 -16.45
C ALA A 98 7.85 -12.70 -15.24
N PHE A 99 7.10 -13.25 -14.27
CA PHE A 99 7.71 -13.97 -13.15
C PHE A 99 8.45 -15.24 -13.59
N LEU A 100 7.86 -16.03 -14.48
CA LEU A 100 8.50 -17.24 -15.03
C LEU A 100 9.80 -16.93 -15.78
N THR A 101 9.79 -15.88 -16.60
CA THR A 101 10.97 -15.50 -17.41
C THR A 101 12.08 -14.91 -16.55
N THR A 102 11.76 -14.13 -15.53
CA THR A 102 12.75 -13.48 -14.66
C THR A 102 13.25 -14.38 -13.53
N GLY A 103 12.57 -15.48 -13.25
CA GLY A 103 12.88 -16.37 -12.12
C GLY A 103 12.58 -15.75 -10.74
N ASN A 104 11.91 -14.60 -10.70
CA ASN A 104 11.51 -13.97 -9.44
C ASN A 104 10.31 -14.71 -8.83
N LYS A 105 10.34 -14.86 -7.50
CA LYS A 105 9.23 -15.47 -6.78
C LYS A 105 8.12 -14.44 -6.52
N PRO A 106 6.82 -14.80 -6.69
CA PRO A 106 5.71 -13.89 -6.42
C PRO A 106 5.66 -13.38 -4.98
N GLU A 107 6.14 -14.15 -4.02
CA GLU A 107 6.22 -13.76 -2.60
C GLU A 107 7.05 -12.50 -2.36
N ALA A 108 8.01 -12.19 -3.25
CA ALA A 108 8.82 -10.98 -3.19
C ALA A 108 8.02 -9.67 -3.37
N MET A 109 6.75 -9.75 -3.80
CA MET A 109 5.86 -8.60 -3.82
C MET A 109 5.43 -8.14 -2.41
N VAL A 110 5.58 -9.00 -1.40
CA VAL A 110 5.34 -8.66 0.00
C VAL A 110 6.68 -8.36 0.66
N LEU A 111 6.85 -7.13 1.09
CA LEU A 111 8.10 -6.67 1.71
C LEU A 111 8.21 -7.17 3.15
N ASP A 112 9.27 -7.87 3.48
CA ASP A 112 9.63 -8.23 4.85
C ASP A 112 10.42 -7.10 5.54
N VAL A 113 11.17 -6.33 4.74
CA VAL A 113 12.03 -5.24 5.20
C VAL A 113 11.75 -3.99 4.38
N ILE A 114 11.63 -2.86 5.04
CA ILE A 114 11.43 -1.57 4.38
C ILE A 114 12.80 -0.95 4.09
N PRO A 115 13.10 -0.59 2.83
CA PRO A 115 14.34 0.10 2.49
C PRO A 115 14.33 1.52 3.06
N VAL A 116 15.45 1.92 3.63
CA VAL A 116 15.66 3.27 4.16
C VAL A 116 16.60 4.01 3.24
N ILE A 117 16.16 5.17 2.73
CA ILE A 117 17.02 6.00 1.87
C ILE A 117 18.15 6.66 2.68
N PRO A 118 19.30 6.94 2.05
CA PRO A 118 20.43 7.60 2.71
C PRO A 118 20.06 8.93 3.36
N PRO A 119 20.76 9.34 4.46
CA PRO A 119 20.48 10.59 5.16
C PRO A 119 20.56 11.85 4.28
N ASP A 120 21.46 11.89 3.31
CA ASP A 120 21.61 13.02 2.40
C ASP A 120 20.36 13.28 1.54
N LEU A 121 19.55 12.25 1.27
CA LEU A 121 18.29 12.36 0.53
C LEU A 121 17.09 12.74 1.42
N ARG A 122 17.27 12.73 2.76
CA ARG A 122 16.30 13.16 3.77
C ARG A 122 16.93 14.03 4.83
N PRO A 123 17.50 15.18 4.44
CA PRO A 123 18.36 15.98 5.31
C PRO A 123 17.60 16.52 6.53
N MET A 124 18.33 16.71 7.61
CA MET A 124 17.94 17.48 8.79
C MET A 124 18.94 18.62 8.93
N VAL A 125 18.47 19.86 8.78
CA VAL A 125 19.29 21.07 8.77
C VAL A 125 18.95 21.91 9.98
N GLN A 126 19.96 22.40 10.68
CA GLN A 126 19.79 23.36 11.76
C GLN A 126 19.60 24.76 11.15
N LEU A 127 18.53 25.43 11.54
CA LEU A 127 18.23 26.82 11.18
C LEU A 127 18.79 27.77 12.23
N ASP A 128 18.97 29.03 11.84
CA ASP A 128 19.32 30.09 12.77
C ASP A 128 18.30 30.13 13.93
N GLY A 129 18.80 30.22 15.16
CA GLY A 129 17.97 30.18 16.36
C GLY A 129 17.74 28.77 16.95
N GLY A 130 18.53 27.77 16.56
CA GLY A 130 18.52 26.42 17.17
C GLY A 130 17.35 25.51 16.77
N ARG A 131 16.51 25.93 15.81
CA ARG A 131 15.45 25.10 15.26
C ARG A 131 15.97 24.19 14.16
N PHE A 132 15.39 22.97 14.07
CA PHE A 132 15.74 22.03 13.02
C PHE A 132 14.64 22.00 11.96
N ALA A 133 15.02 22.14 10.69
CA ALA A 133 14.18 21.81 9.56
C ALA A 133 14.51 20.37 9.14
N THR A 134 13.49 19.55 9.04
CA THR A 134 13.64 18.14 8.67
C THR A 134 12.78 17.82 7.45
N SER A 135 13.25 16.84 6.67
CA SER A 135 12.46 16.29 5.57
C SER A 135 11.20 15.58 6.09
N ASP A 136 10.09 15.70 5.38
CA ASP A 136 8.83 15.02 5.69
C ASP A 136 9.01 13.49 5.78
N LEU A 137 9.96 12.92 5.02
CA LEU A 137 10.29 11.49 5.07
C LEU A 137 10.77 11.03 6.44
N ASN A 138 11.51 11.84 7.17
CA ASN A 138 11.95 11.48 8.51
C ASN A 138 10.78 11.29 9.47
N ASP A 139 9.71 12.11 9.34
CA ASP A 139 8.49 11.92 10.14
C ASP A 139 7.73 10.66 9.75
N LEU A 140 7.65 10.35 8.45
CA LEU A 140 7.02 9.12 7.97
C LEU A 140 7.78 7.87 8.41
N TYR A 141 9.12 7.85 8.33
CA TYR A 141 9.93 6.76 8.87
C TYR A 141 9.76 6.59 10.38
N ARG A 142 9.77 7.71 11.13
CA ARG A 142 9.55 7.69 12.57
C ARG A 142 8.20 7.06 12.94
N ARG A 143 7.13 7.36 12.19
CA ARG A 143 5.81 6.75 12.38
C ARG A 143 5.84 5.24 12.18
N VAL A 144 6.50 4.77 11.12
CA VAL A 144 6.66 3.33 10.87
C VAL A 144 7.42 2.66 12.00
N ILE A 145 8.55 3.22 12.43
CA ILE A 145 9.38 2.67 13.52
C ILE A 145 8.58 2.60 14.82
N ASN A 146 7.87 3.68 15.18
CA ASN A 146 7.07 3.72 16.40
C ASN A 146 5.95 2.67 16.41
N ARG A 147 5.24 2.49 15.28
CA ARG A 147 4.22 1.46 15.14
C ARG A 147 4.80 0.05 15.21
N ASN A 148 5.93 -0.16 14.56
CA ASN A 148 6.62 -1.46 14.60
C ASN A 148 7.08 -1.80 16.03
N ASN A 149 7.68 -0.86 16.74
CA ASN A 149 8.13 -1.06 18.13
C ASN A 149 6.95 -1.32 19.06
N ARG A 150 5.83 -0.62 18.85
CA ARG A 150 4.61 -0.86 19.62
C ARG A 150 4.03 -2.24 19.36
N LEU A 151 3.95 -2.67 18.10
CA LEU A 151 3.50 -4.01 17.74
C LEU A 151 4.39 -5.08 18.38
N LYS A 152 5.73 -4.91 18.29
CA LYS A 152 6.68 -5.83 18.90
C LYS A 152 6.45 -5.97 20.40
N ARG A 153 6.29 -4.84 21.11
CA ARG A 153 5.99 -4.85 22.55
C ARG A 153 4.66 -5.55 22.89
N LEU A 154 3.62 -5.35 22.07
CA LEU A 154 2.33 -6.01 22.29
C LEU A 154 2.42 -7.54 22.08
N ILE A 155 3.22 -7.99 21.13
CA ILE A 155 3.49 -9.42 20.92
C ILE A 155 4.24 -10.00 22.12
N GLU A 156 5.28 -9.33 22.63
CA GLU A 156 6.06 -9.74 23.79
C GLU A 156 5.21 -9.82 25.07
N LEU A 157 4.22 -8.95 25.21
CA LEU A 157 3.28 -8.94 26.33
C LEU A 157 2.13 -9.95 26.21
N GLY A 158 2.04 -10.70 25.13
CA GLY A 158 0.94 -11.64 24.90
C GLY A 158 -0.44 -10.94 24.76
N ALA A 159 -0.49 -9.76 24.16
CA ALA A 159 -1.74 -9.01 24.02
C ALA A 159 -2.79 -9.77 23.21
N PRO A 160 -4.11 -9.52 23.45
CA PRO A 160 -5.19 -10.15 22.70
C PRO A 160 -5.05 -9.94 21.18
N GLU A 161 -5.44 -10.95 20.41
CA GLU A 161 -5.31 -10.97 18.95
C GLU A 161 -5.98 -9.76 18.27
N ILE A 162 -7.10 -9.30 18.79
CA ILE A 162 -7.82 -8.11 18.29
C ILE A 162 -6.92 -6.87 18.33
N MET A 163 -6.16 -6.69 19.43
CA MET A 163 -5.23 -5.56 19.56
C MET A 163 -4.05 -5.71 18.60
N LEU A 164 -3.51 -6.91 18.44
CA LEU A 164 -2.42 -7.20 17.52
C LEU A 164 -2.84 -6.92 16.07
N ASN A 165 -4.01 -7.37 15.66
CA ASN A 165 -4.55 -7.16 14.32
C ASN A 165 -4.80 -5.68 14.03
N ASN A 166 -5.30 -4.93 15.01
CA ASN A 166 -5.46 -3.48 14.87
C ASN A 166 -4.11 -2.76 14.71
N GLU A 167 -3.09 -3.13 15.50
CA GLU A 167 -1.78 -2.50 15.39
C GLU A 167 -1.05 -2.92 14.09
N LYS A 168 -1.22 -4.17 13.62
CA LYS A 168 -0.77 -4.61 12.28
C LYS A 168 -1.40 -3.75 11.18
N ARG A 169 -2.70 -3.45 11.26
CA ARG A 169 -3.39 -2.56 10.32
C ARG A 169 -2.83 -1.14 10.35
N MET A 170 -2.60 -0.59 11.54
CA MET A 170 -2.02 0.75 11.71
C MET A 170 -0.57 0.83 11.20
N LEU A 171 0.21 -0.24 11.34
CA LEU A 171 1.54 -0.36 10.76
C LEU A 171 1.47 -0.36 9.23
N GLN A 172 0.55 -1.11 8.65
CA GLN A 172 0.32 -1.12 7.19
C GLN A 172 -0.05 0.27 6.68
N GLU A 173 -0.94 1.00 7.37
CA GLU A 173 -1.30 2.38 7.02
C GLU A 173 -0.09 3.33 7.07
N ALA A 174 0.79 3.17 8.06
CA ALA A 174 2.02 3.95 8.15
C ALA A 174 2.98 3.67 6.99
N VAL A 175 3.10 2.41 6.58
CA VAL A 175 3.91 2.00 5.42
C VAL A 175 3.30 2.52 4.11
N ASP A 176 1.98 2.40 3.94
CA ASP A 176 1.28 2.91 2.76
C ASP A 176 1.48 4.43 2.61
N SER A 177 1.45 5.18 3.71
CA SER A 177 1.70 6.62 3.70
C SER A 177 3.16 7.00 3.42
N LEU A 178 4.12 6.15 3.79
CA LEU A 178 5.53 6.34 3.43
C LEU A 178 5.75 6.21 1.92
N PHE A 179 5.12 5.24 1.28
CA PHE A 179 5.26 5.01 -0.15
C PHE A 179 4.44 5.98 -1.00
N ASP A 180 3.16 6.16 -0.73
CA ASP A 180 2.26 7.04 -1.50
C ASP A 180 1.16 7.61 -0.59
N ASN A 181 1.47 8.73 0.05
CA ASN A 181 0.59 9.37 1.03
C ASN A 181 -0.69 9.90 0.37
N GLY A 182 -1.86 9.49 0.89
CA GLY A 182 -3.17 9.91 0.37
C GLY A 182 -3.73 9.01 -0.75
N ARG A 183 -3.05 7.95 -1.14
CA ARG A 183 -3.59 6.98 -2.10
C ARG A 183 -4.73 6.17 -1.51
N ARG A 184 -4.67 5.83 -0.21
CA ARG A 184 -5.72 5.15 0.54
C ARG A 184 -6.20 6.04 1.68
N GLY A 185 -7.40 6.58 1.57
CA GLY A 185 -8.01 7.39 2.60
C GLY A 185 -7.42 8.80 2.74
N ARG A 186 -7.53 9.37 3.93
CA ARG A 186 -7.05 10.72 4.21
C ARG A 186 -5.53 10.75 4.29
N PRO A 187 -4.88 11.72 3.64
CA PRO A 187 -3.43 11.84 3.72
C PRO A 187 -2.99 12.19 5.15
N VAL A 188 -1.84 11.66 5.52
CA VAL A 188 -1.17 12.03 6.77
C VAL A 188 -0.63 13.45 6.63
N THR A 189 -0.98 14.31 7.58
CA THR A 189 -0.60 15.73 7.59
C THR A 189 0.41 16.06 8.67
N GLY A 190 1.20 17.09 8.44
CA GLY A 190 2.09 17.70 9.43
C GLY A 190 1.37 18.74 10.31
N ALA A 191 2.14 19.48 11.10
CA ALA A 191 1.64 20.49 12.05
C ALA A 191 0.81 21.62 11.38
N SER A 192 1.05 21.91 10.09
CA SER A 192 0.34 22.94 9.33
C SER A 192 -0.84 22.40 8.51
N ASN A 193 -1.39 21.23 8.82
CA ASN A 193 -2.38 20.52 8.02
C ASN A 193 -1.98 20.25 6.56
N ARG A 194 -0.73 20.49 6.20
CA ARG A 194 -0.18 20.17 4.89
C ARG A 194 0.08 18.67 4.80
N PRO A 195 -0.32 17.99 3.69
CA PRO A 195 0.05 16.59 3.48
C PRO A 195 1.58 16.42 3.47
N LEU A 196 2.05 15.39 4.17
CA LEU A 196 3.48 15.05 4.16
C LEU A 196 3.88 14.48 2.80
N LYS A 197 5.05 14.89 2.31
CA LYS A 197 5.58 14.46 1.03
C LYS A 197 6.15 13.03 1.13
N SER A 198 5.52 12.08 0.45
CA SER A 198 5.91 10.67 0.43
C SER A 198 7.04 10.37 -0.56
N LEU A 199 7.55 9.14 -0.57
CA LEU A 199 8.55 8.69 -1.54
C LEU A 199 8.06 8.85 -2.99
N SER A 200 6.80 8.51 -3.26
CA SER A 200 6.18 8.68 -4.58
C SER A 200 6.14 10.15 -5.01
N ASP A 201 5.84 11.06 -4.08
CA ASP A 201 5.77 12.50 -4.36
C ASP A 201 7.15 13.12 -4.65
N MET A 202 8.21 12.48 -4.18
CA MET A 202 9.58 12.88 -4.53
C MET A 202 9.92 12.60 -6.00
N LEU A 203 9.22 11.67 -6.64
CA LEU A 203 9.45 11.29 -8.04
C LEU A 203 8.46 11.97 -9.01
N LYS A 204 7.20 12.17 -8.55
CA LYS A 204 6.08 12.66 -9.35
C LYS A 204 6.03 14.20 -9.43
N GLY A 205 5.35 14.70 -10.47
CA GLY A 205 4.96 16.10 -10.61
C GLY A 205 6.09 17.06 -10.99
N LYS A 206 5.80 18.36 -10.95
CA LYS A 206 6.72 19.43 -11.36
C LYS A 206 7.97 19.52 -10.48
N GLN A 207 7.81 19.24 -9.18
CA GLN A 207 8.89 19.29 -8.18
C GLN A 207 9.51 17.90 -7.92
N GLY A 208 9.09 16.90 -8.69
CA GLY A 208 9.65 15.56 -8.61
C GLY A 208 11.03 15.47 -9.26
N ARG A 209 11.77 14.47 -8.87
CA ARG A 209 13.17 14.23 -9.29
C ARG A 209 13.32 14.18 -10.82
N PHE A 210 12.37 13.53 -11.50
CA PHE A 210 12.42 13.42 -12.95
C PHE A 210 12.34 14.77 -13.65
N ARG A 211 11.35 15.60 -13.31
CA ARG A 211 11.13 16.88 -13.99
C ARG A 211 12.07 17.99 -13.51
N GLN A 212 12.46 17.98 -12.25
CA GLN A 212 13.24 19.05 -11.65
C GLN A 212 14.75 18.84 -11.77
N ASN A 213 15.23 17.58 -11.79
CA ASN A 213 16.65 17.29 -11.71
C ASN A 213 17.20 16.47 -12.88
N LEU A 214 16.36 15.71 -13.61
CA LEU A 214 16.80 14.84 -14.70
C LEU A 214 16.46 15.38 -16.08
N LEU A 215 15.21 15.78 -16.34
CA LEU A 215 14.81 16.33 -17.65
C LEU A 215 15.28 17.77 -17.86
N GLY A 216 15.62 18.48 -16.80
CA GLY A 216 16.16 19.81 -16.84
C GLY A 216 16.79 20.16 -15.50
N LYS A 217 17.94 20.83 -15.53
CA LYS A 217 18.63 21.30 -14.33
C LYS A 217 18.77 22.82 -14.40
N ARG A 218 18.87 23.46 -13.23
CA ARG A 218 19.34 24.85 -13.17
C ARG A 218 20.81 24.82 -13.49
N VAL A 219 21.20 25.73 -14.40
CA VAL A 219 22.59 25.86 -14.85
C VAL A 219 23.06 27.26 -14.57
N ASP A 220 24.38 27.43 -14.39
CA ASP A 220 25.00 28.71 -14.20
C ASP A 220 25.01 29.51 -15.53
N TYR A 221 25.21 30.81 -15.45
CA TYR A 221 25.23 31.73 -16.59
C TYR A 221 23.95 31.75 -17.44
N SER A 222 22.82 31.40 -16.83
CA SER A 222 21.50 31.45 -17.43
C SER A 222 20.53 32.25 -16.56
N GLY A 223 19.63 32.99 -17.19
CA GLY A 223 18.65 33.80 -16.50
C GLY A 223 17.31 33.80 -17.23
N ARG A 224 16.29 34.25 -16.52
CA ARG A 224 14.96 34.46 -17.07
C ARG A 224 14.40 35.76 -16.54
N SER A 225 13.85 36.58 -17.45
CA SER A 225 13.23 37.85 -17.10
C SER A 225 11.92 38.06 -17.85
N VAL A 226 11.16 39.04 -17.43
CA VAL A 226 9.93 39.44 -18.09
C VAL A 226 10.31 40.20 -19.39
N ILE A 227 9.63 39.90 -20.48
CA ILE A 227 9.76 40.59 -21.75
C ILE A 227 8.76 41.74 -21.77
N VAL A 228 9.26 42.96 -22.00
CA VAL A 228 8.47 44.18 -22.12
C VAL A 228 8.73 44.86 -23.42
N VAL A 229 7.87 45.78 -23.84
CA VAL A 229 8.07 46.59 -25.04
C VAL A 229 9.22 47.59 -24.83
N GLY A 230 10.04 47.78 -25.88
CA GLY A 230 11.12 48.75 -25.90
C GLY A 230 10.96 49.71 -27.07
N PRO A 231 10.14 50.79 -26.93
CA PRO A 231 9.81 51.66 -28.07
C PRO A 231 11.00 52.39 -28.70
N SER A 232 12.11 52.49 -27.97
CA SER A 232 13.37 53.08 -28.46
C SER A 232 14.27 52.09 -29.19
N LEU A 233 13.96 50.78 -29.18
CA LEU A 233 14.77 49.76 -29.82
C LEU A 233 14.32 49.54 -31.27
N ARG A 234 15.28 49.28 -32.14
CA ARG A 234 15.01 48.86 -33.52
C ARG A 234 14.54 47.38 -33.52
N MET A 235 13.86 46.94 -34.58
CA MET A 235 13.26 45.60 -34.66
C MET A 235 14.27 44.44 -34.48
N HIS A 236 15.54 44.65 -34.74
CA HIS A 236 16.61 43.66 -34.57
C HIS A 236 17.39 43.81 -33.26
N GLN A 237 17.00 44.74 -32.39
CA GLN A 237 17.69 45.03 -31.13
C GLN A 237 16.92 44.46 -29.93
N CYS A 238 17.65 43.95 -28.95
CA CYS A 238 17.15 43.50 -27.68
C CYS A 238 17.92 44.17 -26.55
N GLY A 239 17.23 44.74 -25.58
CA GLY A 239 17.82 45.31 -24.37
C GLY A 239 17.86 44.26 -23.25
N LEU A 240 19.03 44.04 -22.65
CA LEU A 240 19.19 43.17 -21.48
C LEU A 240 19.55 44.04 -20.27
N PRO A 241 19.06 43.66 -19.06
CA PRO A 241 19.52 44.29 -17.82
C PRO A 241 21.02 44.00 -17.64
N LYS A 242 21.75 44.99 -17.20
CA LYS A 242 23.21 44.90 -16.99
C LYS A 242 23.55 44.08 -15.76
#